data_493ec35a3e51e0a8a247e5eb7bddb4fd
#
_entry.id   493ec35a3e51e0a8a247e5eb7bddb4fd
#
_cell.length_a   1.000
_cell.length_b   1.000
_cell.length_c   1.000
_cell.angle_alpha   90.00
_cell.angle_beta   90.00
_cell.angle_gamma   90.00
#
_symmetry.space_group_name_H-M   'P 1'
#
loop_
_entity.id
_entity.type
_entity.pdbx_description
1 polymer ?
#
loop_
_entity_poly.entity_id
_entity_poly.type
_entity_poly.pdbx_seq_one_letter_code
_entity_poly.pdbx_strand_id
1 'polypeptide(L)'
;TMISWQNFDQLKAYSSLMDLKEPVKLSEVMTGENGAERVRKYQVPMSNGLVFNFASRPVDEKVISVLTDLAEEAQLVQKFEELYNGAVINTGEKRLVLHHLLRGQLGNDVIADGVNKREFYVSQQEKIADFANKVHAGEITNEKGEKFTTVVQIGIGGSDLGPRAIYLCLENWA
;
A
#
# COMPACT_ATOMS: atom_id res chain seq x y z
N THR A 1 -1.66 -24.95 3.59
CA THR A 1 -0.72 -25.36 2.52
C THR A 1 0.63 -24.75 2.83
N MET A 2 1.72 -25.50 2.71
CA MET A 2 3.07 -24.98 2.93
C MET A 2 3.42 -23.96 1.85
N ILE A 3 3.89 -22.76 2.23
CA ILE A 3 4.28 -21.72 1.30
C ILE A 3 5.60 -22.07 0.65
N SER A 4 5.66 -21.97 -0.67
CA SER A 4 6.86 -22.18 -1.47
C SER A 4 7.42 -20.85 -1.96
N TRP A 5 8.69 -20.60 -1.67
CA TRP A 5 9.42 -19.41 -2.15
C TRP A 5 10.27 -19.78 -3.36
N GLN A 6 9.77 -19.42 -4.53
CA GLN A 6 10.43 -19.65 -5.81
C GLN A 6 10.57 -18.31 -6.56
N ASN A 7 11.56 -18.21 -7.42
CA ASN A 7 11.68 -17.09 -8.34
C ASN A 7 10.55 -17.15 -9.38
N PHE A 8 10.06 -16.01 -9.83
CA PHE A 8 8.98 -15.95 -10.82
C PHE A 8 9.31 -16.67 -12.13
N ASP A 9 10.56 -16.61 -12.58
CA ASP A 9 11.03 -17.26 -13.81
C ASP A 9 11.00 -18.80 -13.77
N GLN A 10 10.79 -19.37 -12.59
CA GLN A 10 10.63 -20.82 -12.39
C GLN A 10 9.18 -21.28 -12.43
N LEU A 11 8.24 -20.35 -12.49
CA LEU A 11 6.80 -20.63 -12.51
C LEU A 11 6.33 -20.87 -13.95
N LYS A 12 5.44 -21.85 -14.15
CA LYS A 12 4.86 -22.15 -15.45
C LYS A 12 4.01 -20.99 -15.99
N ALA A 13 3.22 -20.38 -15.11
CA ALA A 13 2.38 -19.24 -15.47
C ALA A 13 3.22 -18.02 -15.88
N TYR A 14 4.42 -17.83 -15.30
CA TYR A 14 5.34 -16.81 -15.77
C TYR A 14 5.79 -17.08 -17.22
N SER A 15 6.16 -18.32 -17.55
CA SER A 15 6.49 -18.70 -18.93
C SER A 15 5.32 -18.46 -19.87
N SER A 16 4.11 -18.83 -19.46
CA SER A 16 2.88 -18.56 -20.24
C SER A 16 2.64 -17.07 -20.46
N LEU A 17 2.93 -16.22 -19.48
CA LEU A 17 2.84 -14.76 -19.62
C LEU A 17 3.86 -14.23 -20.65
N MET A 18 5.09 -14.72 -20.58
CA MET A 18 6.16 -14.32 -21.53
C MET A 18 5.90 -14.79 -22.95
N ASP A 19 5.13 -15.87 -23.13
CA ASP A 19 4.75 -16.41 -24.45
C ASP A 19 3.60 -15.63 -25.10
N LEU A 20 2.96 -14.70 -24.42
CA LEU A 20 1.93 -13.84 -25.00
C LEU A 20 2.57 -12.87 -26.01
N LYS A 21 2.34 -13.13 -27.31
CA LYS A 21 3.02 -12.42 -28.41
C LYS A 21 2.28 -11.17 -28.91
N GLU A 22 0.99 -11.07 -28.63
CA GLU A 22 0.17 -10.00 -29.16
C GLU A 22 -0.21 -9.04 -28.02
N PRO A 23 0.45 -7.88 -27.93
CA PRO A 23 0.09 -6.89 -26.93
C PRO A 23 -1.27 -6.26 -27.27
N VAL A 24 -2.08 -5.99 -26.24
CA VAL A 24 -3.31 -5.24 -26.39
C VAL A 24 -2.99 -3.80 -26.79
N LYS A 25 -3.49 -3.37 -27.94
CA LYS A 25 -3.33 -2.00 -28.41
C LYS A 25 -4.40 -1.10 -27.82
N LEU A 26 -4.05 -0.31 -26.84
CA LEU A 26 -4.97 0.59 -26.13
C LEU A 26 -5.68 1.57 -27.09
N SER A 27 -5.00 2.03 -28.13
CA SER A 27 -5.60 2.89 -29.16
C SER A 27 -6.77 2.28 -29.91
N GLU A 28 -6.84 0.93 -29.96
CA GLU A 28 -7.93 0.20 -30.61
C GLU A 28 -9.06 -0.12 -29.63
N VAL A 29 -8.71 -0.53 -28.39
CA VAL A 29 -9.71 -1.00 -27.41
C VAL A 29 -10.31 0.11 -26.55
N MET A 30 -9.74 1.31 -26.55
CA MET A 30 -10.21 2.47 -25.78
C MET A 30 -11.02 3.45 -26.59
N THR A 31 -11.49 3.10 -27.81
CA THR A 31 -12.22 3.98 -28.69
C THR A 31 -13.71 3.62 -28.78
N GLY A 32 -14.57 4.63 -28.99
CA GLY A 32 -16.01 4.45 -29.18
C GLY A 32 -16.72 3.79 -28.00
N GLU A 33 -17.79 3.07 -28.29
CA GLU A 33 -18.58 2.34 -27.27
C GLU A 33 -17.79 1.24 -26.57
N ASN A 34 -16.89 0.57 -27.28
CA ASN A 34 -16.02 -0.45 -26.71
C ASN A 34 -15.12 0.10 -25.61
N GLY A 35 -14.63 1.33 -25.76
CA GLY A 35 -13.85 2.01 -24.74
C GLY A 35 -14.66 2.28 -23.47
N ALA A 36 -15.90 2.74 -23.61
CA ALA A 36 -16.78 3.01 -22.49
C ALA A 36 -17.17 1.70 -21.75
N GLU A 37 -17.43 0.61 -22.48
CA GLU A 37 -17.70 -0.69 -21.91
C GLU A 37 -16.47 -1.25 -21.18
N ARG A 38 -15.29 -1.11 -21.77
CA ARG A 38 -14.02 -1.49 -21.16
C ARG A 38 -13.79 -0.79 -19.83
N VAL A 39 -14.04 0.52 -19.74
CA VAL A 39 -13.91 1.29 -18.49
C VAL A 39 -14.85 0.76 -17.41
N ARG A 40 -16.07 0.36 -17.76
CA ARG A 40 -17.02 -0.24 -16.81
C ARG A 40 -16.63 -1.66 -16.40
N LYS A 41 -16.04 -2.43 -17.30
CA LYS A 41 -15.69 -3.84 -17.08
C LYS A 41 -14.40 -4.03 -16.29
N TYR A 42 -13.35 -3.27 -16.63
CA TYR A 42 -12.01 -3.44 -16.05
C TYR A 42 -11.84 -2.60 -14.77
N GLN A 43 -12.60 -2.96 -13.76
CA GLN A 43 -12.54 -2.31 -12.46
C GLN A 43 -12.82 -3.29 -11.32
N VAL A 44 -12.24 -2.99 -10.16
CA VAL A 44 -12.44 -3.74 -8.92
C VAL A 44 -12.88 -2.77 -7.82
N PRO A 45 -13.97 -3.04 -7.11
CA PRO A 45 -14.37 -2.22 -5.98
C PRO A 45 -13.35 -2.33 -4.85
N MET A 46 -13.08 -1.19 -4.23
CA MET A 46 -12.22 -1.07 -3.06
C MET A 46 -13.03 -0.58 -1.85
N SER A 47 -12.38 -0.40 -0.71
CA SER A 47 -13.04 0.14 0.48
C SER A 47 -13.42 1.62 0.30
N ASN A 48 -14.40 2.07 1.10
CA ASN A 48 -14.85 3.47 1.17
C ASN A 48 -15.33 4.07 -0.18
N GLY A 49 -15.93 3.24 -1.05
CA GLY A 49 -16.45 3.69 -2.34
C GLY A 49 -15.39 3.95 -3.41
N LEU A 50 -14.13 3.66 -3.13
CA LEU A 50 -13.08 3.72 -4.14
C LEU A 50 -13.20 2.55 -5.11
N VAL A 51 -12.74 2.77 -6.33
CA VAL A 51 -12.68 1.75 -7.38
C VAL A 51 -11.29 1.77 -7.99
N PHE A 52 -10.65 0.61 -8.04
CA PHE A 52 -9.44 0.46 -8.85
C PHE A 52 -9.82 0.15 -10.28
N ASN A 53 -9.64 1.11 -11.17
CA ASN A 53 -9.90 0.94 -12.60
C ASN A 53 -8.60 0.72 -13.36
N PHE A 54 -8.52 -0.38 -14.09
CA PHE A 54 -7.35 -0.77 -14.85
C PHE A 54 -7.59 -0.85 -16.37
N ALA A 55 -8.67 -0.23 -16.87
CA ALA A 55 -9.01 -0.21 -18.28
C ALA A 55 -7.90 0.37 -19.19
N SER A 56 -7.08 1.27 -18.67
CA SER A 56 -5.92 1.86 -19.37
C SER A 56 -4.66 0.98 -19.34
N ARG A 57 -4.72 -0.23 -18.79
CA ARG A 57 -3.62 -1.19 -18.87
C ARG A 57 -3.77 -2.05 -20.12
N PRO A 58 -2.66 -2.44 -20.77
CA PRO A 58 -2.70 -3.27 -21.98
C PRO A 58 -2.99 -4.74 -21.64
N VAL A 59 -4.15 -5.00 -21.06
CA VAL A 59 -4.62 -6.32 -20.65
C VAL A 59 -5.93 -6.66 -21.34
N ASP A 60 -6.15 -7.92 -21.62
CA ASP A 60 -7.42 -8.52 -22.04
C ASP A 60 -7.73 -9.74 -21.16
N GLU A 61 -8.80 -10.45 -21.47
CA GLU A 61 -9.21 -11.64 -20.70
C GLU A 61 -8.11 -12.72 -20.68
N LYS A 62 -7.36 -12.87 -21.76
CA LYS A 62 -6.28 -13.85 -21.84
C LYS A 62 -5.12 -13.48 -20.92
N VAL A 63 -4.71 -12.21 -20.93
CA VAL A 63 -3.67 -11.70 -20.02
C VAL A 63 -4.13 -11.80 -18.57
N ILE A 64 -5.39 -11.45 -18.27
CA ILE A 64 -5.95 -11.55 -16.91
C ILE A 64 -5.96 -13.01 -16.44
N SER A 65 -6.37 -13.95 -17.30
CA SER A 65 -6.35 -15.38 -16.96
C SER A 65 -4.96 -15.86 -16.60
N VAL A 66 -3.95 -15.53 -17.41
CA VAL A 66 -2.56 -15.93 -17.14
C VAL A 66 -2.00 -15.25 -15.87
N LEU A 67 -2.38 -14.00 -15.61
CA LEU A 67 -1.99 -13.32 -14.37
C LEU A 67 -2.68 -13.92 -13.14
N THR A 68 -3.90 -14.43 -13.29
CA THR A 68 -4.60 -15.17 -12.23
C THR A 68 -3.87 -16.49 -11.93
N ASP A 69 -3.55 -17.26 -12.96
CA ASP A 69 -2.78 -18.50 -12.82
C ASP A 69 -1.42 -18.24 -12.15
N LEU A 70 -0.76 -17.14 -12.52
CA LEU A 70 0.51 -16.72 -11.91
C LEU A 70 0.34 -16.36 -10.41
N ALA A 71 -0.72 -15.65 -10.06
CA ALA A 71 -1.01 -15.30 -8.68
C ALA A 71 -1.29 -16.56 -7.83
N GLU A 72 -2.02 -17.52 -8.39
CA GLU A 72 -2.31 -18.80 -7.73
C GLU A 72 -1.05 -19.66 -7.58
N GLU A 73 -0.28 -19.85 -8.65
CA GLU A 73 0.96 -20.63 -8.62
C GLU A 73 1.99 -20.01 -7.68
N ALA A 74 2.10 -18.68 -7.67
CA ALA A 74 2.96 -17.94 -6.76
C ALA A 74 2.46 -17.92 -5.31
N GLN A 75 1.27 -18.41 -5.02
CA GLN A 75 0.62 -18.34 -3.70
C GLN A 75 0.54 -16.89 -3.17
N LEU A 76 0.14 -15.95 -4.03
CA LEU A 76 0.19 -14.51 -3.73
C LEU A 76 -0.63 -14.15 -2.48
N VAL A 77 -1.87 -14.66 -2.38
CA VAL A 77 -2.76 -14.37 -1.25
C VAL A 77 -2.18 -14.90 0.05
N GLN A 78 -1.72 -16.15 0.05
CA GLN A 78 -1.13 -16.80 1.22
C GLN A 78 0.14 -16.06 1.69
N LYS A 79 0.98 -15.63 0.76
CA LYS A 79 2.17 -14.84 1.07
C LYS A 79 1.83 -13.45 1.63
N PHE A 80 0.75 -12.85 1.13
CA PHE A 80 0.25 -11.59 1.68
C PHE A 80 -0.29 -11.78 3.10
N GLU A 81 -1.00 -12.88 3.37
CA GLU A 81 -1.45 -13.22 4.72
C GLU A 81 -0.28 -13.42 5.69
N GLU A 82 0.79 -14.09 5.27
CA GLU A 82 2.02 -14.22 6.07
C GLU A 82 2.64 -12.85 6.39
N LEU A 83 2.74 -11.97 5.39
CA LEU A 83 3.21 -10.59 5.59
C LEU A 83 2.32 -9.88 6.62
N TYR A 84 1.02 -9.99 6.46
CA TYR A 84 0.03 -9.34 7.30
C TYR A 84 0.08 -9.82 8.75
N ASN A 85 0.40 -11.09 8.96
CA ASN A 85 0.56 -11.72 10.27
C ASN A 85 1.98 -11.59 10.86
N GLY A 86 2.86 -10.83 10.20
CA GLY A 86 4.18 -10.50 10.74
C GLY A 86 5.27 -11.51 10.47
N ALA A 87 5.18 -12.29 9.40
CA ALA A 87 6.31 -13.09 8.94
C ALA A 87 7.45 -12.18 8.43
N VAL A 88 8.69 -12.65 8.55
CA VAL A 88 9.86 -11.97 7.99
C VAL A 88 9.86 -12.12 6.47
N ILE A 89 9.26 -11.18 5.76
CA ILE A 89 9.16 -11.20 4.30
C ILE A 89 10.36 -10.54 3.64
N ASN A 90 10.88 -9.47 4.22
CA ASN A 90 12.12 -8.86 3.73
C ASN A 90 13.32 -9.66 4.25
N THR A 91 13.66 -10.72 3.53
CA THR A 91 14.74 -11.62 3.91
C THR A 91 16.12 -11.00 3.78
N GLY A 92 16.30 -10.01 2.90
CA GLY A 92 17.54 -9.27 2.71
C GLY A 92 17.94 -8.47 3.95
N GLU A 93 16.98 -7.75 4.54
CA GLU A 93 17.18 -6.97 5.76
C GLU A 93 16.73 -7.70 7.03
N LYS A 94 16.18 -8.90 6.90
CA LYS A 94 15.60 -9.71 8.00
C LYS A 94 14.55 -8.92 8.80
N ARG A 95 13.65 -8.24 8.09
CA ARG A 95 12.63 -7.36 8.69
C ARG A 95 11.21 -7.83 8.41
N LEU A 96 10.32 -7.50 9.34
CA LEU A 96 8.89 -7.53 9.17
C LEU A 96 8.44 -6.34 8.31
N VAL A 97 7.27 -6.46 7.66
CA VAL A 97 6.64 -5.37 6.91
C VAL A 97 5.30 -5.08 7.57
N LEU A 98 5.25 -4.09 8.44
CA LEU A 98 4.14 -3.84 9.37
C LEU A 98 3.42 -2.50 9.15
N HIS A 99 3.53 -1.89 7.97
CA HIS A 99 2.89 -0.59 7.67
C HIS A 99 1.38 -0.58 7.88
N HIS A 100 0.71 -1.72 7.73
CA HIS A 100 -0.72 -1.87 7.96
C HIS A 100 -1.14 -1.64 9.42
N LEU A 101 -0.27 -1.89 10.39
CA LEU A 101 -0.55 -1.68 11.82
C LEU A 101 -0.73 -0.19 12.19
N LEU A 102 -0.29 0.73 11.32
CA LEU A 102 -0.54 2.17 11.48
C LEU A 102 -1.87 2.64 10.89
N ARG A 103 -2.61 1.75 10.20
CA ARG A 103 -3.81 2.10 9.42
C ARG A 103 -5.08 1.43 9.94
N GLY A 104 -5.18 1.30 11.24
CA GLY A 104 -6.35 0.71 11.90
C GLY A 104 -6.04 -0.60 12.62
N GLN A 105 -7.05 -1.10 13.30
CA GLN A 105 -6.98 -2.31 14.13
C GLN A 105 -7.41 -3.56 13.36
N LEU A 106 -6.84 -3.77 12.17
CA LEU A 106 -7.13 -4.90 11.30
C LEU A 106 -6.12 -6.04 11.52
N GLY A 107 -6.61 -7.27 11.48
CA GLY A 107 -5.79 -8.48 11.63
C GLY A 107 -5.48 -8.86 13.09
N ASN A 108 -4.58 -9.80 13.24
CA ASN A 108 -4.18 -10.36 14.53
C ASN A 108 -3.04 -9.57 15.18
N ASP A 109 -2.75 -9.86 16.43
CA ASP A 109 -1.54 -9.39 17.09
C ASP A 109 -0.29 -9.91 16.37
N VAL A 110 0.72 -9.06 16.33
CA VAL A 110 2.03 -9.40 15.78
C VAL A 110 3.06 -9.31 16.92
N ILE A 111 3.54 -10.46 17.37
CA ILE A 111 4.56 -10.52 18.42
C ILE A 111 5.94 -10.68 17.76
N ALA A 112 6.82 -9.70 17.99
CA ALA A 112 8.19 -9.76 17.51
C ALA A 112 9.13 -9.22 18.61
N ASP A 113 10.23 -9.91 18.84
CA ASP A 113 11.22 -9.59 19.88
C ASP A 113 10.58 -9.44 21.28
N GLY A 114 9.57 -10.25 21.59
CA GLY A 114 8.83 -10.19 22.87
C GLY A 114 7.89 -8.99 23.01
N VAL A 115 7.68 -8.21 21.96
CA VAL A 115 6.81 -7.02 21.96
C VAL A 115 5.61 -7.24 21.05
N ASN A 116 4.40 -6.92 21.54
CA ASN A 116 3.22 -6.81 20.69
C ASN A 116 3.35 -5.53 19.84
N LYS A 117 3.64 -5.70 18.57
CA LYS A 117 3.86 -4.57 17.64
C LYS A 117 2.59 -3.76 17.41
N ARG A 118 1.41 -4.38 17.48
CA ARG A 118 0.13 -3.67 17.37
C ARG A 118 -0.04 -2.68 18.53
N GLU A 119 0.10 -3.13 19.76
CA GLU A 119 0.02 -2.27 20.95
C GLU A 119 1.09 -1.18 20.93
N PHE A 120 2.31 -1.53 20.51
CA PHE A 120 3.39 -0.56 20.34
C PHE A 120 2.98 0.57 19.39
N TYR A 121 2.45 0.27 18.20
CA TYR A 121 2.07 1.29 17.23
C TYR A 121 0.89 2.15 17.72
N VAL A 122 -0.09 1.56 18.40
CA VAL A 122 -1.19 2.30 19.04
C VAL A 122 -0.63 3.31 20.05
N SER A 123 0.24 2.85 20.96
CA SER A 123 0.85 3.73 21.94
C SER A 123 1.70 4.86 21.34
N GLN A 124 2.34 4.62 20.18
CA GLN A 124 3.07 5.69 19.47
C GLN A 124 2.10 6.71 18.86
N GLN A 125 0.97 6.28 18.30
CA GLN A 125 -0.05 7.19 17.78
C GLN A 125 -0.65 8.05 18.88
N GLU A 126 -0.93 7.48 20.05
CA GLU A 126 -1.39 8.23 21.22
C GLU A 126 -0.36 9.28 21.69
N LYS A 127 0.91 8.93 21.74
CA LYS A 127 2.00 9.89 22.07
C LYS A 127 2.10 11.04 21.06
N ILE A 128 1.94 10.74 19.76
CA ILE A 128 1.96 11.77 18.71
C ILE A 128 0.75 12.70 18.89
N ALA A 129 -0.43 12.16 19.14
CA ALA A 129 -1.64 12.95 19.36
C ALA A 129 -1.51 13.83 20.61
N ASP A 130 -1.04 13.30 21.73
CA ASP A 130 -0.80 14.05 22.97
C ASP A 130 0.19 15.19 22.74
N PHE A 131 1.32 14.91 22.09
CA PHE A 131 2.33 15.94 21.76
C PHE A 131 1.74 17.05 20.89
N ALA A 132 1.04 16.68 19.81
CA ALA A 132 0.42 17.67 18.91
C ALA A 132 -0.61 18.54 19.63
N ASN A 133 -1.46 17.93 20.46
CA ASN A 133 -2.45 18.66 21.25
C ASN A 133 -1.78 19.65 22.24
N LYS A 134 -0.71 19.26 22.92
CA LYS A 134 0.04 20.14 23.84
C LYS A 134 0.70 21.32 23.11
N VAL A 135 1.23 21.09 21.92
CA VAL A 135 1.78 22.18 21.08
C VAL A 135 0.67 23.16 20.69
N HIS A 136 -0.47 22.65 20.22
CA HIS A 136 -1.61 23.49 19.82
C HIS A 136 -2.22 24.27 21.02
N ALA A 137 -2.31 23.65 22.18
CA ALA A 137 -2.75 24.32 23.41
C ALA A 137 -1.77 25.39 23.90
N GLY A 138 -0.51 25.31 23.48
CA GLY A 138 0.56 26.17 23.96
C GLY A 138 1.12 25.75 25.32
N GLU A 139 0.95 24.48 25.67
CA GLU A 139 1.60 23.88 26.85
C GLU A 139 3.08 23.59 26.56
N ILE A 140 3.41 23.30 25.30
CA ILE A 140 4.78 23.17 24.80
C ILE A 140 5.11 24.45 24.03
N THR A 141 6.11 25.18 24.50
CA THR A 141 6.52 26.49 23.97
C THR A 141 8.02 26.47 23.62
N ASN A 142 8.47 27.55 22.96
CA ASN A 142 9.89 27.81 22.78
C ASN A 142 10.56 28.27 24.10
N GLU A 143 11.87 28.50 24.10
CA GLU A 143 12.65 28.94 25.28
C GLU A 143 12.16 30.26 25.88
N LYS A 144 11.43 31.07 25.12
CA LYS A 144 10.89 32.36 25.54
C LYS A 144 9.45 32.24 26.10
N GLY A 145 8.89 31.04 26.14
CA GLY A 145 7.49 30.83 26.54
C GLY A 145 6.46 31.16 25.44
N GLU A 146 6.88 31.33 24.20
CA GLU A 146 6.01 31.65 23.06
C GLU A 146 5.55 30.39 22.35
N LYS A 147 4.33 30.40 21.82
CA LYS A 147 3.81 29.30 20.97
C LYS A 147 4.61 29.16 19.67
N PHE A 148 4.78 27.93 19.22
CA PHE A 148 5.33 27.68 17.89
C PHE A 148 4.34 28.12 16.81
N THR A 149 4.80 28.90 15.85
CA THR A 149 4.02 29.41 14.71
C THR A 149 4.52 28.85 13.38
N THR A 150 5.65 28.20 13.38
CA THR A 150 6.31 27.70 12.17
C THR A 150 6.80 26.28 12.36
N VAL A 151 6.51 25.43 11.41
CA VAL A 151 7.03 24.06 11.31
C VAL A 151 7.91 23.97 10.07
N VAL A 152 9.14 23.49 10.25
CA VAL A 152 10.08 23.26 9.15
C VAL A 152 10.19 21.77 8.90
N GLN A 153 9.70 21.32 7.76
CA GLN A 153 9.81 19.93 7.31
C GLN A 153 11.12 19.75 6.54
N ILE A 154 11.99 18.87 7.05
CA ILE A 154 13.23 18.50 6.37
C ILE A 154 13.14 17.04 5.97
N GLY A 155 13.33 16.75 4.69
CA GLY A 155 13.28 15.38 4.21
C GLY A 155 13.66 15.25 2.74
N ILE A 156 14.04 14.03 2.35
CA ILE A 156 14.36 13.67 0.97
C ILE A 156 13.47 12.48 0.56
N GLY A 157 12.85 12.56 -0.63
CA GLY A 157 11.99 11.49 -1.15
C GLY A 157 10.81 11.19 -0.22
N GLY A 158 10.71 9.97 0.31
CA GLY A 158 9.59 9.55 1.15
C GLY A 158 9.43 10.33 2.46
N SER A 159 10.49 10.92 2.97
CA SER A 159 10.43 11.76 4.18
C SER A 159 9.83 13.15 3.92
N ASP A 160 9.72 13.57 2.67
CA ASP A 160 9.14 14.85 2.26
C ASP A 160 7.81 14.67 1.51
N LEU A 161 7.76 13.77 0.52
CA LEU A 161 6.63 13.67 -0.38
C LEU A 161 5.31 13.30 0.32
N GLY A 162 5.33 12.40 1.29
CA GLY A 162 4.16 12.02 2.06
C GLY A 162 3.60 13.18 2.90
N PRO A 163 4.37 13.76 3.81
CA PRO A 163 3.96 14.94 4.58
C PRO A 163 3.53 16.11 3.72
N ARG A 164 4.26 16.41 2.64
CA ARG A 164 3.93 17.49 1.70
C ARG A 164 2.59 17.23 1.00
N ALA A 165 2.35 16.00 0.53
CA ALA A 165 1.09 15.65 -0.13
C ALA A 165 -0.10 15.86 0.81
N ILE A 166 -0.02 15.43 2.05
CA ILE A 166 -1.08 15.63 3.06
C ILE A 166 -1.26 17.10 3.38
N TYR A 167 -0.18 17.85 3.57
CA TYR A 167 -0.25 19.29 3.82
C TYR A 167 -1.00 20.01 2.68
N LEU A 168 -0.58 19.81 1.43
CA LEU A 168 -1.20 20.43 0.27
C LEU A 168 -2.67 20.01 0.06
N CYS A 169 -3.03 18.77 0.39
CA CYS A 169 -4.41 18.31 0.35
C CYS A 169 -5.31 19.02 1.36
N LEU A 170 -4.77 19.37 2.54
CA LEU A 170 -5.53 19.91 3.66
C LEU A 170 -5.35 21.42 3.85
N GLU A 171 -4.42 22.05 3.14
CA GLU A 171 -4.07 23.47 3.28
C GLU A 171 -5.27 24.42 3.21
N ASN A 172 -6.26 24.09 2.37
CA ASN A 172 -7.47 24.91 2.20
C ASN A 172 -8.68 24.34 2.95
N TRP A 173 -8.49 23.31 3.75
CA TRP A 173 -9.55 22.70 4.54
C TRP A 173 -9.66 23.33 5.95
N ALA A 174 -8.56 23.83 6.49
CA ALA A 174 -8.46 24.36 7.84
C ALA A 174 -8.95 25.81 7.95
#